data_c87d175104396560a31ea653d54a6e84
#
_entry.id   c87d175104396560a31ea653d54a6e84
#
_cell.length_a   1.000
_cell.length_b   1.000
_cell.length_c   1.000
_cell.angle_alpha   90.00
_cell.angle_beta   90.00
_cell.angle_gamma   90.00
#
_symmetry.space_group_name_H-M   'P 1'
#
loop_
_entity.id
_entity.type
_entity.pdbx_description
1 polymer ?
#
loop_
_entity_poly.entity_id
_entity_poly.type
_entity_poly.pdbx_seq_one_letter_code
_entity_poly.pdbx_strand_id
1 'polypeptide(L)'
;MTVNYKITLQYDGTRYNGWQKQGNTKNTIQGKLEEILSRYFSQELELNGSGRTDAGVHAACQTANFKVDYSKQNAEKDMVGVSTPAAIMDELNGFLPEDIRILNLEMVDNRFHARLNAVGKEYRYYISLDRKRDVFARRYMAAIEHPERLDIEKMKSASEKLIGEHDFQGFSDNKSKKSTVRRIDNVDFNICDRGNDGKCLEIIFRGNGFLYHTVRLLVGTLLSIGLNESKADIIADVFESRDRRKVPYMAPAEGLFLYKVEY
;
A
#
# COMPACT_ATOMS: atom_id res chain seq x y z
N MET A 1 11.08 3.54 -31.08
CA MET A 1 10.39 4.61 -30.31
C MET A 1 10.03 4.04 -28.94
N THR A 2 10.50 4.68 -27.85
CA THR A 2 10.20 4.23 -26.48
C THR A 2 9.01 5.00 -25.92
N VAL A 3 8.02 4.29 -25.38
CA VAL A 3 6.83 4.86 -24.74
C VAL A 3 6.84 4.48 -23.27
N ASN A 4 6.62 5.45 -22.37
CA ASN A 4 6.46 5.24 -20.94
C ASN A 4 4.98 5.16 -20.60
N TYR A 5 4.56 4.04 -20.02
CA TYR A 5 3.19 3.82 -19.57
C TYR A 5 3.11 3.94 -18.05
N LYS A 6 2.10 4.68 -17.57
CA LYS A 6 1.68 4.71 -16.17
C LYS A 6 0.46 3.83 -16.04
N ILE A 7 0.50 2.91 -15.08
CA ILE A 7 -0.65 2.08 -14.71
C ILE A 7 -1.10 2.40 -13.29
N THR A 8 -2.41 2.40 -13.10
CA THR A 8 -3.06 2.40 -11.80
C THR A 8 -3.75 1.06 -11.63
N LEU A 9 -3.54 0.39 -10.49
CA LEU A 9 -4.03 -0.96 -10.28
C LEU A 9 -4.50 -1.19 -8.85
N GLN A 10 -5.41 -2.16 -8.70
CA GLN A 10 -5.84 -2.69 -7.41
C GLN A 10 -5.45 -4.16 -7.29
N TYR A 11 -5.24 -4.62 -6.04
CA TYR A 11 -5.00 -6.03 -5.77
C TYR A 11 -5.37 -6.45 -4.35
N ASP A 12 -5.82 -7.70 -4.23
CA ASP A 12 -5.88 -8.45 -2.98
C ASP A 12 -4.50 -9.05 -2.69
N GLY A 13 -3.80 -8.52 -1.69
CA GLY A 13 -2.45 -8.95 -1.32
C GLY A 13 -2.37 -10.26 -0.55
N THR A 14 -3.51 -10.86 -0.14
CA THR A 14 -3.58 -12.00 0.78
C THR A 14 -2.67 -13.15 0.40
N ARG A 15 -2.59 -13.48 -0.89
CA ARG A 15 -1.82 -14.62 -1.40
C ARG A 15 -0.40 -14.28 -1.85
N TYR A 16 0.02 -13.00 -1.72
CA TYR A 16 1.30 -12.52 -2.25
C TYR A 16 2.31 -12.21 -1.16
N ASN A 17 3.58 -12.44 -1.47
CA ASN A 17 4.72 -12.07 -0.63
C ASN A 17 5.07 -10.57 -0.74
N GLY A 18 4.02 -9.73 -0.91
CA GLY A 18 4.09 -8.30 -1.07
C GLY A 18 4.29 -7.85 -2.53
N TRP A 19 4.54 -6.56 -2.67
CA TRP A 19 4.72 -5.94 -3.99
C TRP A 19 6.01 -6.38 -4.67
N GLN A 20 7.15 -6.19 -3.99
CA GLN A 20 8.48 -6.22 -4.59
C GLN A 20 8.91 -7.63 -5.01
N LYS A 21 9.39 -7.79 -6.25
CA LYS A 21 10.08 -8.99 -6.74
C LYS A 21 11.24 -9.37 -5.83
N GLN A 22 11.35 -10.65 -5.51
CA GLN A 22 12.33 -11.22 -4.58
C GLN A 22 13.01 -12.42 -5.21
N GLY A 23 14.29 -12.66 -4.87
CA GLY A 23 15.04 -13.78 -5.41
C GLY A 23 14.58 -15.16 -4.95
N ASN A 24 13.91 -15.24 -3.78
CA ASN A 24 13.47 -16.50 -3.15
C ASN A 24 12.01 -16.85 -3.45
N THR A 25 11.24 -16.00 -4.11
CA THR A 25 9.84 -16.26 -4.47
C THR A 25 9.43 -15.53 -5.75
N LYS A 26 8.62 -16.21 -6.57
CA LYS A 26 7.98 -15.60 -7.74
C LYS A 26 6.59 -15.04 -7.42
N ASN A 27 6.08 -15.29 -6.20
CA ASN A 27 4.72 -14.94 -5.82
C ASN A 27 4.63 -13.52 -5.25
N THR A 28 4.93 -12.53 -6.08
CA THR A 28 4.84 -11.09 -5.77
C THR A 28 4.01 -10.39 -6.83
N ILE A 29 3.36 -9.28 -6.46
CA ILE A 29 2.53 -8.49 -7.38
C ILE A 29 3.37 -8.00 -8.58
N GLN A 30 4.54 -7.40 -8.31
CA GLN A 30 5.46 -6.92 -9.34
C GLN A 30 5.89 -8.06 -10.27
N GLY A 31 6.26 -9.22 -9.72
CA GLY A 31 6.71 -10.35 -10.52
C GLY A 31 5.62 -10.90 -11.47
N LYS A 32 4.37 -10.95 -11.00
CA LYS A 32 3.22 -11.35 -11.84
C LYS A 32 2.95 -10.36 -12.97
N LEU A 33 2.96 -9.06 -12.64
CA LEU A 33 2.78 -8.01 -13.64
C LEU A 33 3.90 -8.00 -14.68
N GLU A 34 5.17 -8.07 -14.26
CA GLU A 34 6.31 -8.12 -15.18
C GLU A 34 6.26 -9.33 -16.12
N GLU A 35 5.86 -10.50 -15.60
CA GLU A 35 5.70 -11.71 -16.41
C GLU A 35 4.66 -11.50 -17.52
N ILE A 36 3.48 -10.96 -17.19
CA ILE A 36 2.38 -10.75 -18.12
C ILE A 36 2.71 -9.64 -19.13
N LEU A 37 3.22 -8.50 -18.64
CA LEU A 37 3.63 -7.38 -19.48
C LEU A 37 4.74 -7.78 -20.46
N SER A 38 5.77 -8.52 -19.98
CA SER A 38 6.88 -8.95 -20.83
C SER A 38 6.43 -9.92 -21.91
N ARG A 39 5.46 -10.80 -21.60
CA ARG A 39 4.84 -11.70 -22.59
C ARG A 39 4.02 -10.93 -23.62
N TYR A 40 3.18 -9.99 -23.15
CA TYR A 40 2.29 -9.21 -23.99
C TYR A 40 3.07 -8.35 -25.00
N PHE A 41 4.09 -7.63 -24.54
CA PHE A 41 4.91 -6.77 -25.39
C PHE A 41 6.10 -7.50 -26.06
N SER A 42 6.27 -8.81 -25.84
CA SER A 42 7.37 -9.63 -26.39
C SER A 42 8.77 -9.04 -26.09
N GLN A 43 8.95 -8.42 -24.92
CA GLN A 43 10.23 -7.87 -24.46
C GLN A 43 10.31 -7.91 -22.92
N GLU A 44 11.51 -8.02 -22.37
CA GLU A 44 11.70 -7.94 -20.92
C GLU A 44 11.37 -6.53 -20.43
N LEU A 45 10.45 -6.42 -19.46
CA LEU A 45 9.98 -5.16 -18.92
C LEU A 45 10.18 -5.11 -17.40
N GLU A 46 10.68 -3.98 -16.94
CA GLU A 46 10.80 -3.64 -15.53
C GLU A 46 9.68 -2.70 -15.11
N LEU A 47 8.98 -3.04 -14.02
CA LEU A 47 7.89 -2.26 -13.47
C LEU A 47 8.35 -1.48 -12.24
N ASN A 48 8.23 -0.15 -12.28
CA ASN A 48 8.58 0.74 -11.20
C ASN A 48 7.34 1.14 -10.40
N GLY A 49 7.12 0.54 -9.22
CA GLY A 49 6.00 0.89 -8.35
C GLY A 49 6.23 2.17 -7.55
N SER A 50 5.14 2.89 -7.22
CA SER A 50 5.17 4.11 -6.40
C SER A 50 5.69 3.85 -4.99
N GLY A 51 5.44 2.66 -4.47
CA GLY A 51 5.89 2.19 -3.16
C GLY A 51 5.75 0.69 -3.04
N ARG A 52 6.34 0.14 -1.99
CA ARG A 52 6.21 -1.28 -1.66
C ARG A 52 5.06 -1.45 -0.68
N THR A 53 4.31 -2.53 -0.84
CA THR A 53 3.40 -3.06 0.16
C THR A 53 3.97 -4.38 0.69
N ASP A 54 3.72 -4.66 1.97
CA ASP A 54 4.20 -5.88 2.63
C ASP A 54 3.39 -7.11 2.17
N ALA A 55 3.85 -8.30 2.53
CA ALA A 55 3.08 -9.52 2.36
C ALA A 55 1.70 -9.41 3.03
N GLY A 56 0.64 -9.77 2.32
CA GLY A 56 -0.74 -9.70 2.79
C GLY A 56 -1.38 -8.30 2.77
N VAL A 57 -0.64 -7.24 2.44
CA VAL A 57 -1.16 -5.86 2.33
C VAL A 57 -1.78 -5.64 0.96
N HIS A 58 -2.93 -4.98 0.93
CA HIS A 58 -3.71 -4.71 -0.26
C HIS A 58 -3.39 -3.34 -0.89
N ALA A 59 -3.91 -3.13 -2.08
CA ALA A 59 -3.99 -1.79 -2.67
C ALA A 59 -5.33 -1.59 -3.38
N ALA A 60 -5.98 -0.48 -3.10
CA ALA A 60 -7.11 0.02 -3.87
C ALA A 60 -6.64 0.82 -5.09
N CYS A 61 -5.46 1.47 -5.00
CA CYS A 61 -4.94 2.33 -6.04
C CYS A 61 -3.40 2.43 -5.98
N GLN A 62 -2.70 1.33 -6.29
CA GLN A 62 -1.25 1.36 -6.51
C GLN A 62 -0.96 1.98 -7.87
N THR A 63 0.10 2.77 -7.97
CA THR A 63 0.60 3.30 -9.26
C THR A 63 1.97 2.72 -9.58
N ALA A 64 2.17 2.37 -10.84
CA ALA A 64 3.47 1.96 -11.36
C ALA A 64 3.70 2.49 -12.77
N ASN A 65 4.94 2.44 -13.25
CA ASN A 65 5.26 2.75 -14.63
C ASN A 65 6.25 1.75 -15.23
N PHE A 66 6.18 1.58 -16.54
CA PHE A 66 7.09 0.76 -17.33
C PHE A 66 7.31 1.37 -18.72
N LYS A 67 8.41 0.99 -19.38
CA LYS A 67 8.75 1.52 -20.69
C LYS A 67 8.76 0.41 -21.72
N VAL A 68 8.09 0.65 -22.86
CA VAL A 68 8.04 -0.25 -24.02
C VAL A 68 8.86 0.36 -25.15
N ASP A 69 9.80 -0.40 -25.70
CA ASP A 69 10.55 0.00 -26.89
C ASP A 69 9.97 -0.65 -28.14
N TYR A 70 9.14 0.08 -28.84
CA TYR A 70 8.47 -0.38 -30.06
C TYR A 70 9.43 -0.58 -31.24
N SER A 71 10.67 -0.11 -31.21
CA SER A 71 11.66 -0.41 -32.26
C SER A 71 12.17 -1.85 -32.21
N LYS A 72 11.91 -2.58 -31.12
CA LYS A 72 12.32 -3.99 -30.95
C LYS A 72 11.22 -4.99 -31.33
N GLN A 73 10.02 -4.51 -31.68
CA GLN A 73 8.91 -5.36 -32.09
C GLN A 73 9.02 -5.71 -33.57
N ASN A 74 8.81 -6.99 -33.94
CA ASN A 74 8.82 -7.44 -35.32
C ASN A 74 7.52 -7.00 -36.01
N ALA A 75 7.62 -6.37 -37.18
CA ALA A 75 6.50 -5.80 -37.95
C ALA A 75 5.37 -6.79 -38.28
N GLU A 76 5.62 -8.09 -38.23
CA GLU A 76 4.63 -9.13 -38.54
C GLU A 76 3.67 -9.48 -37.38
N LYS A 77 3.96 -9.06 -36.13
CA LYS A 77 3.05 -9.21 -34.98
C LYS A 77 2.38 -7.91 -34.53
N ASP A 78 2.59 -6.83 -35.27
CA ASP A 78 2.34 -5.47 -34.88
C ASP A 78 0.92 -4.95 -35.09
N MET A 79 -0.07 -5.67 -34.64
CA MET A 79 -1.38 -5.08 -34.36
C MET A 79 -1.37 -4.24 -33.07
N VAL A 80 -0.34 -4.39 -32.22
CA VAL A 80 -0.19 -3.64 -30.94
C VAL A 80 0.23 -2.18 -31.16
N GLY A 81 0.87 -1.85 -32.26
CA GLY A 81 1.27 -0.46 -32.58
C GLY A 81 0.12 0.50 -32.87
N VAL A 82 -1.11 0.00 -33.00
CA VAL A 82 -2.34 0.79 -33.28
C VAL A 82 -3.31 0.75 -32.10
N SER A 83 -3.05 -0.08 -31.06
CA SER A 83 -3.97 -0.23 -29.94
C SER A 83 -3.92 0.98 -29.02
N THR A 84 -5.08 1.50 -28.63
CA THR A 84 -5.20 2.56 -27.63
C THR A 84 -4.80 2.02 -26.26
N PRO A 85 -4.34 2.89 -25.30
CA PRO A 85 -4.08 2.45 -23.93
C PRO A 85 -5.27 1.70 -23.29
N ALA A 86 -6.50 2.09 -23.61
CA ALA A 86 -7.70 1.42 -23.11
C ALA A 86 -7.83 -0.02 -23.65
N ALA A 87 -7.59 -0.25 -24.94
CA ALA A 87 -7.61 -1.58 -25.52
C ALA A 87 -6.51 -2.47 -24.95
N ILE A 88 -5.28 -1.94 -24.79
CA ILE A 88 -4.17 -2.65 -24.14
C ILE A 88 -4.55 -3.03 -22.71
N MET A 89 -5.17 -2.13 -21.96
CA MET A 89 -5.60 -2.37 -20.57
C MET A 89 -6.63 -3.51 -20.51
N ASP A 90 -7.61 -3.51 -21.40
CA ASP A 90 -8.65 -4.54 -21.45
C ASP A 90 -8.06 -5.93 -21.75
N GLU A 91 -7.15 -6.01 -22.72
CA GLU A 91 -6.45 -7.25 -23.05
C GLU A 91 -5.57 -7.73 -21.89
N LEU A 92 -4.79 -6.83 -21.25
CA LEU A 92 -3.96 -7.16 -20.09
C LEU A 92 -4.80 -7.68 -18.93
N ASN A 93 -5.95 -7.06 -18.66
CA ASN A 93 -6.87 -7.51 -17.62
C ASN A 93 -7.42 -8.92 -17.88
N GLY A 94 -7.52 -9.34 -19.15
CA GLY A 94 -7.88 -10.71 -19.54
C GLY A 94 -6.83 -11.76 -19.19
N PHE A 95 -5.56 -11.37 -19.03
CA PHE A 95 -4.46 -12.27 -18.64
C PHE A 95 -4.12 -12.23 -17.16
N LEU A 96 -4.58 -11.20 -16.44
CA LEU A 96 -4.31 -11.04 -15.01
C LEU A 96 -5.11 -12.05 -14.18
N PRO A 97 -4.56 -12.51 -13.02
CA PRO A 97 -5.33 -13.28 -12.06
C PRO A 97 -6.44 -12.43 -11.44
N GLU A 98 -7.52 -13.07 -10.95
CA GLU A 98 -8.72 -12.40 -10.40
C GLU A 98 -8.43 -11.40 -9.26
N ASP A 99 -7.32 -11.56 -8.57
CA ASP A 99 -6.90 -10.73 -7.44
C ASP A 99 -5.99 -9.56 -7.82
N ILE A 100 -5.76 -9.33 -9.12
CA ILE A 100 -5.05 -8.15 -9.65
C ILE A 100 -5.84 -7.56 -10.81
N ARG A 101 -6.07 -6.25 -10.80
CA ARG A 101 -6.76 -5.53 -11.88
C ARG A 101 -6.08 -4.19 -12.18
N ILE A 102 -5.85 -3.91 -13.46
CA ILE A 102 -5.47 -2.59 -13.95
C ILE A 102 -6.74 -1.73 -14.06
N LEU A 103 -6.74 -0.58 -13.39
CA LEU A 103 -7.85 0.38 -13.37
C LEU A 103 -7.69 1.47 -14.43
N ASN A 104 -6.44 1.84 -14.73
CA ASN A 104 -6.10 2.82 -15.74
C ASN A 104 -4.74 2.52 -16.34
N LEU A 105 -4.59 2.77 -17.63
CA LEU A 105 -3.35 2.74 -18.38
C LEU A 105 -3.27 4.01 -19.23
N GLU A 106 -2.21 4.77 -19.08
CA GLU A 106 -2.00 6.01 -19.85
C GLU A 106 -0.54 6.18 -20.26
N MET A 107 -0.32 6.83 -21.41
CA MET A 107 1.01 7.24 -21.84
C MET A 107 1.40 8.51 -21.05
N VAL A 108 2.64 8.53 -20.56
CA VAL A 108 3.16 9.67 -19.80
C VAL A 108 4.52 10.10 -20.34
N ASP A 109 5.00 11.25 -19.86
CA ASP A 109 6.35 11.73 -20.19
C ASP A 109 7.42 10.66 -19.90
N ASN A 110 8.42 10.57 -20.75
CA ASN A 110 9.51 9.58 -20.62
C ASN A 110 10.35 9.74 -19.35
N ARG A 111 10.30 10.91 -18.68
CA ARG A 111 10.95 11.16 -17.39
C ARG A 111 10.08 10.79 -16.20
N PHE A 112 8.80 10.53 -16.42
CA PHE A 112 7.91 10.13 -15.33
C PHE A 112 8.40 8.84 -14.66
N HIS A 113 8.44 8.87 -13.34
CA HIS A 113 8.79 7.73 -12.51
C HIS A 113 7.83 7.65 -11.32
N ALA A 114 7.06 6.56 -11.24
CA ALA A 114 5.96 6.40 -10.28
C ALA A 114 6.38 6.62 -8.81
N ARG A 115 7.61 6.32 -8.43
CA ARG A 115 8.10 6.53 -7.07
C ARG A 115 8.64 7.93 -6.82
N LEU A 116 9.40 8.48 -7.79
CA LEU A 116 10.14 9.73 -7.57
C LEU A 116 9.26 10.97 -7.74
N ASN A 117 8.23 10.87 -8.57
CA ASN A 117 7.29 11.96 -8.80
C ASN A 117 6.07 11.94 -7.86
N ALA A 118 5.93 10.90 -7.02
CA ALA A 118 4.86 10.87 -6.03
C ALA A 118 5.08 11.96 -4.97
N VAL A 119 4.04 12.79 -4.75
CA VAL A 119 4.04 13.89 -3.78
C VAL A 119 3.26 13.57 -2.50
N GLY A 120 2.32 12.62 -2.58
CA GLY A 120 1.49 12.21 -1.44
C GLY A 120 1.02 10.77 -1.55
N LYS A 121 0.69 10.18 -0.41
CA LYS A 121 0.10 8.84 -0.30
C LYS A 121 -0.96 8.81 0.78
N GLU A 122 -2.03 8.08 0.51
CA GLU A 122 -3.06 7.74 1.48
C GLU A 122 -3.05 6.23 1.72
N TYR A 123 -2.98 5.86 3.00
CA TYR A 123 -3.19 4.50 3.47
C TYR A 123 -4.44 4.46 4.33
N ARG A 124 -5.21 3.38 4.20
CA ARG A 124 -6.35 3.10 5.07
C ARG A 124 -6.13 1.78 5.78
N TYR A 125 -6.50 1.78 7.05
CA TYR A 125 -6.45 0.58 7.88
C TYR A 125 -7.82 0.28 8.46
N TYR A 126 -8.30 -0.93 8.26
CA TYR A 126 -9.62 -1.36 8.70
C TYR A 126 -9.53 -2.34 9.87
N ILE A 127 -10.30 -2.09 10.92
CA ILE A 127 -10.38 -2.91 12.14
C ILE A 127 -11.83 -3.27 12.36
N SER A 128 -12.14 -4.55 12.54
CA SER A 128 -13.48 -5.00 12.93
C SER A 128 -13.76 -4.57 14.36
N LEU A 129 -14.92 -3.92 14.57
CA LEU A 129 -15.44 -3.56 15.89
C LEU A 129 -16.40 -4.63 16.43
N ASP A 130 -16.67 -5.67 15.67
CA ASP A 130 -17.49 -6.79 16.09
C ASP A 130 -16.64 -7.80 16.85
N ARG A 131 -17.21 -8.39 17.91
CA ARG A 131 -16.56 -9.41 18.72
C ARG A 131 -16.13 -10.62 17.91
N LYS A 132 -16.86 -10.94 16.86
CA LYS A 132 -16.50 -11.95 15.86
C LYS A 132 -16.57 -11.32 14.47
N ARG A 133 -15.42 -11.15 13.86
CA ARG A 133 -15.30 -10.61 12.51
C ARG A 133 -16.08 -11.45 11.50
N ASP A 134 -16.76 -10.80 10.56
CA ASP A 134 -17.42 -11.47 9.44
C ASP A 134 -16.43 -12.32 8.63
N VAL A 135 -16.87 -13.52 8.22
CA VAL A 135 -16.00 -14.46 7.51
C VAL A 135 -15.59 -13.98 6.11
N PHE A 136 -16.42 -13.17 5.46
CA PHE A 136 -16.11 -12.61 4.14
C PHE A 136 -15.18 -11.39 4.26
N ALA A 137 -15.29 -10.64 5.36
CA ALA A 137 -14.43 -9.50 5.64
C ALA A 137 -13.03 -9.88 6.20
N ARG A 138 -12.81 -11.13 6.61
CA ARG A 138 -11.59 -11.57 7.30
C ARG A 138 -10.27 -11.30 6.57
N ARG A 139 -10.31 -11.13 5.25
CA ARG A 139 -9.13 -10.81 4.44
C ARG A 139 -8.84 -9.32 4.33
N TYR A 140 -9.80 -8.48 4.72
CA TYR A 140 -9.78 -7.04 4.45
C TYR A 140 -9.92 -6.17 5.69
N MET A 141 -9.98 -6.80 6.86
CA MET A 141 -10.03 -6.12 8.16
C MET A 141 -9.22 -6.90 9.19
N ALA A 142 -8.48 -6.20 10.03
CA ALA A 142 -7.88 -6.79 11.21
C ALA A 142 -8.93 -7.09 12.28
N ALA A 143 -8.75 -8.16 13.04
CA ALA A 143 -9.49 -8.43 14.27
C ALA A 143 -8.65 -7.99 15.47
N ILE A 144 -9.31 -7.55 16.52
CA ILE A 144 -8.74 -7.29 17.84
C ILE A 144 -9.48 -8.10 18.89
N GLU A 145 -8.82 -8.49 19.98
CA GLU A 145 -9.43 -9.40 20.97
C GLU A 145 -10.51 -8.70 21.77
N HIS A 146 -10.57 -7.54 22.08
CA HIS A 146 -11.59 -6.85 22.89
C HIS A 146 -12.04 -5.54 22.24
N PRO A 147 -12.77 -5.59 21.10
CA PRO A 147 -13.19 -4.39 20.39
C PRO A 147 -14.09 -3.48 21.25
N GLU A 148 -14.85 -4.05 22.18
CA GLU A 148 -15.72 -3.31 23.10
C GLU A 148 -14.95 -2.46 24.14
N ARG A 149 -13.64 -2.71 24.31
CA ARG A 149 -12.78 -1.94 25.21
C ARG A 149 -11.99 -0.85 24.51
N LEU A 150 -12.09 -0.77 23.17
CA LEU A 150 -11.30 0.15 22.37
C LEU A 150 -11.78 1.60 22.57
N ASP A 151 -10.95 2.40 23.20
CA ASP A 151 -11.18 3.85 23.37
C ASP A 151 -10.64 4.61 22.13
N ILE A 152 -11.54 4.84 21.17
CA ILE A 152 -11.20 5.51 19.91
C ILE A 152 -10.82 6.97 20.14
N GLU A 153 -11.40 7.64 21.13
CA GLU A 153 -11.05 9.04 21.43
C GLU A 153 -9.63 9.17 21.97
N LYS A 154 -9.17 8.20 22.78
CA LYS A 154 -7.74 8.15 23.18
C LYS A 154 -6.82 7.94 21.98
N MET A 155 -7.22 7.08 21.02
CA MET A 155 -6.44 6.87 19.78
C MET A 155 -6.36 8.16 18.97
N LYS A 156 -7.48 8.88 18.78
CA LYS A 156 -7.52 10.17 18.08
C LYS A 156 -6.59 11.19 18.73
N SER A 157 -6.75 11.40 20.02
CA SER A 157 -5.89 12.34 20.77
C SER A 157 -4.40 11.99 20.68
N ALA A 158 -4.07 10.69 20.78
CA ALA A 158 -2.69 10.25 20.64
C ALA A 158 -2.14 10.46 19.22
N SER A 159 -2.99 10.29 18.19
CA SER A 159 -2.57 10.43 16.79
C SER A 159 -2.19 11.85 16.40
N GLU A 160 -2.63 12.88 17.13
CA GLU A 160 -2.22 14.28 16.92
C GLU A 160 -0.70 14.45 17.03
N LYS A 161 -0.04 13.64 17.88
CA LYS A 161 1.42 13.63 18.04
C LYS A 161 2.17 13.10 16.80
N LEU A 162 1.48 12.47 15.87
CA LEU A 162 2.04 11.91 14.63
C LEU A 162 2.03 12.93 13.48
N ILE A 163 1.20 13.99 13.60
CA ILE A 163 1.03 14.99 12.56
C ILE A 163 2.25 15.92 12.51
N GLY A 164 2.69 16.27 11.31
CA GLY A 164 3.88 17.07 11.09
C GLY A 164 5.05 16.27 10.54
N GLU A 165 6.22 16.91 10.52
CA GLU A 165 7.47 16.31 10.07
C GLU A 165 8.23 15.70 11.24
N HIS A 166 8.49 14.40 11.18
CA HIS A 166 9.16 13.64 12.23
C HIS A 166 10.16 12.65 11.66
N ASP A 167 11.13 12.23 12.48
CA ASP A 167 12.01 11.10 12.17
C ASP A 167 11.35 9.79 12.58
N PHE A 168 10.80 9.07 11.60
CA PHE A 168 10.09 7.80 11.80
C PHE A 168 11.03 6.58 11.90
N GLN A 169 12.31 6.76 12.24
CA GLN A 169 13.24 5.64 12.39
C GLN A 169 12.73 4.62 13.40
N GLY A 170 12.24 5.05 14.56
CA GLY A 170 11.68 4.18 15.61
C GLY A 170 10.37 3.49 15.20
N PHE A 171 9.63 4.07 14.27
CA PHE A 171 8.43 3.49 13.67
C PHE A 171 8.70 2.83 12.30
N SER A 172 9.87 2.21 12.12
CA SER A 172 10.22 1.57 10.87
C SER A 172 11.18 0.40 11.07
N ASP A 173 11.03 -0.64 10.24
CA ASP A 173 12.00 -1.72 10.12
C ASP A 173 12.99 -1.46 8.96
N ASN A 174 13.15 -0.19 8.56
CA ASN A 174 14.04 0.22 7.48
C ASN A 174 15.49 0.13 7.89
N LYS A 175 16.27 -0.69 7.19
CA LYS A 175 17.72 -0.85 7.39
C LYS A 175 18.55 0.06 6.47
N SER A 176 17.90 0.90 5.65
CA SER A 176 18.59 1.79 4.71
C SER A 176 19.22 2.99 5.41
N LYS A 177 20.37 3.46 4.93
CA LYS A 177 21.01 4.71 5.38
C LYS A 177 20.35 5.99 4.81
N LYS A 178 19.22 5.86 4.08
CA LYS A 178 18.47 7.00 3.55
C LYS A 178 17.67 7.68 4.67
N SER A 179 17.33 8.96 4.44
CA SER A 179 16.53 9.74 5.39
C SER A 179 15.25 9.01 5.82
N THR A 180 15.02 8.98 7.12
CA THR A 180 13.84 8.44 7.79
C THR A 180 12.82 9.51 8.17
N VAL A 181 13.13 10.77 7.85
CA VAL A 181 12.21 11.89 8.06
C VAL A 181 11.08 11.82 7.05
N ARG A 182 9.83 11.89 7.55
CA ARG A 182 8.59 11.93 6.76
C ARG A 182 7.63 12.94 7.38
N ARG A 183 6.66 13.37 6.58
CA ARG A 183 5.57 14.23 7.03
C ARG A 183 4.26 13.46 6.94
N ILE A 184 3.53 13.42 8.05
CA ILE A 184 2.13 13.02 8.10
C ILE A 184 1.29 14.29 8.10
N ASP A 185 0.42 14.43 7.10
CA ASP A 185 -0.43 15.62 6.95
C ASP A 185 -1.70 15.51 7.79
N ASN A 186 -2.26 14.30 7.90
CA ASN A 186 -3.48 14.03 8.67
C ASN A 186 -3.60 12.57 9.06
N VAL A 187 -4.34 12.33 10.17
CA VAL A 187 -4.79 11.00 10.61
C VAL A 187 -6.27 11.09 10.98
N ASP A 188 -7.14 10.49 10.14
CA ASP A 188 -8.59 10.49 10.36
C ASP A 188 -9.09 9.16 10.88
N PHE A 189 -10.20 9.19 11.64
CA PHE A 189 -10.88 8.02 12.19
C PHE A 189 -12.34 8.05 11.84
N ASN A 190 -12.83 7.03 11.14
CA ASN A 190 -14.23 6.89 10.75
C ASN A 190 -14.78 5.56 11.28
N ILE A 191 -15.99 5.59 11.82
CA ILE A 191 -16.75 4.36 12.09
C ILE A 191 -17.62 4.10 10.88
N CYS A 192 -17.40 2.95 10.23
CA CYS A 192 -18.16 2.53 9.06
C CYS A 192 -19.10 1.40 9.45
N ASP A 193 -20.36 1.56 9.12
CA ASP A 193 -21.36 0.47 9.17
C ASP A 193 -21.45 -0.14 7.78
N ARG A 194 -21.09 -1.41 7.67
CA ARG A 194 -21.09 -2.17 6.42
C ARG A 194 -22.30 -3.12 6.31
N GLY A 195 -23.33 -2.86 7.08
CA GLY A 195 -24.51 -3.71 7.12
C GLY A 195 -24.19 -5.11 7.62
N ASN A 196 -24.38 -6.13 6.78
CA ASN A 196 -24.12 -7.53 7.14
C ASN A 196 -22.63 -7.84 7.40
N ASP A 197 -21.72 -7.01 6.87
CA ASP A 197 -20.25 -7.16 7.09
C ASP A 197 -19.81 -6.57 8.45
N GLY A 198 -20.77 -6.04 9.25
CA GLY A 198 -20.53 -5.52 10.58
C GLY A 198 -19.99 -4.09 10.64
N LYS A 199 -19.62 -3.66 11.85
CA LYS A 199 -19.02 -2.33 12.07
C LYS A 199 -17.50 -2.40 12.00
N CYS A 200 -16.90 -1.38 11.42
CA CYS A 200 -15.45 -1.26 11.38
C CYS A 200 -14.97 0.15 11.76
N LEU A 201 -13.77 0.21 12.31
CA LEU A 201 -13.00 1.43 12.42
C LEU A 201 -12.07 1.53 11.19
N GLU A 202 -12.19 2.62 10.45
CA GLU A 202 -11.26 3.01 9.39
C GLU A 202 -10.32 4.09 9.94
N ILE A 203 -9.00 3.85 9.84
CA ILE A 203 -7.98 4.83 10.16
C ILE A 203 -7.28 5.22 8.86
N ILE A 204 -7.28 6.51 8.54
CA ILE A 204 -6.74 7.05 7.30
C ILE A 204 -5.47 7.85 7.61
N PHE A 205 -4.35 7.47 7.01
CA PHE A 205 -3.08 8.18 7.09
C PHE A 205 -2.77 8.86 5.76
N ARG A 206 -2.54 10.18 5.77
CA ARG A 206 -2.06 10.95 4.62
C ARG A 206 -0.72 11.57 4.92
N GLY A 207 0.19 11.55 3.94
CA GLY A 207 1.51 12.13 4.11
C GLY A 207 2.36 12.03 2.84
N ASN A 208 3.56 12.62 2.86
CA ASN A 208 4.47 12.66 1.71
C ASN A 208 5.10 11.30 1.37
N GLY A 209 4.93 10.30 2.22
CA GLY A 209 5.45 8.95 2.05
C GLY A 209 5.63 8.25 3.39
N PHE A 210 5.73 6.93 3.34
CA PHE A 210 5.85 6.08 4.52
C PHE A 210 7.03 5.12 4.35
N LEU A 211 7.73 4.84 5.47
CA LEU A 211 8.81 3.88 5.50
C LEU A 211 8.27 2.44 5.61
N TYR A 212 9.17 1.48 5.53
CA TYR A 212 8.83 0.08 5.65
C TYR A 212 8.18 -0.22 7.00
N HIS A 213 6.99 -0.83 6.99
CA HIS A 213 6.13 -1.17 8.11
C HIS A 213 5.51 0.01 8.90
N THR A 214 5.83 1.26 8.59
CA THR A 214 5.47 2.43 9.42
C THR A 214 3.98 2.48 9.75
N VAL A 215 3.08 2.40 8.75
CA VAL A 215 1.64 2.53 9.02
C VAL A 215 1.15 1.44 9.97
N ARG A 216 1.58 0.19 9.79
CA ARG A 216 1.20 -0.92 10.68
C ARG A 216 1.75 -0.77 12.10
N LEU A 217 2.94 -0.19 12.25
CA LEU A 217 3.53 0.11 13.56
C LEU A 217 2.79 1.24 14.27
N LEU A 218 2.41 2.28 13.53
CA LEU A 218 1.59 3.37 14.06
C LEU A 218 0.22 2.85 14.50
N VAL A 219 -0.45 2.04 13.68
CA VAL A 219 -1.73 1.44 14.04
C VAL A 219 -1.61 0.54 15.27
N GLY A 220 -0.58 -0.31 15.34
CA GLY A 220 -0.34 -1.15 16.52
C GLY A 220 -0.13 -0.34 17.79
N THR A 221 0.59 0.78 17.69
CA THR A 221 0.78 1.71 18.84
C THR A 221 -0.53 2.38 19.23
N LEU A 222 -1.31 2.88 18.28
CA LEU A 222 -2.60 3.51 18.56
C LEU A 222 -3.59 2.51 19.18
N LEU A 223 -3.64 1.27 18.69
CA LEU A 223 -4.46 0.20 19.28
C LEU A 223 -4.06 -0.10 20.71
N SER A 224 -2.78 -0.23 21.00
CA SER A 224 -2.27 -0.45 22.35
C SER A 224 -2.65 0.69 23.33
N ILE A 225 -2.67 1.95 22.85
CA ILE A 225 -3.14 3.10 23.60
C ILE A 225 -4.66 3.02 23.84
N GLY A 226 -5.44 2.73 22.79
CA GLY A 226 -6.90 2.61 22.86
C GLY A 226 -7.36 1.47 23.77
N LEU A 227 -6.61 0.38 23.83
CA LEU A 227 -6.86 -0.77 24.74
C LEU A 227 -6.34 -0.55 26.16
N ASN A 228 -5.71 0.59 26.46
CA ASN A 228 -5.06 0.92 27.74
C ASN A 228 -3.86 0.00 28.10
N GLU A 229 -3.24 -0.61 27.10
CA GLU A 229 -2.03 -1.44 27.27
C GLU A 229 -0.76 -0.57 27.28
N SER A 230 -0.82 0.61 26.65
CA SER A 230 0.25 1.61 26.65
C SER A 230 -0.27 3.00 26.99
N LYS A 231 0.62 3.85 27.55
CA LYS A 231 0.33 5.26 27.76
C LYS A 231 0.52 6.04 26.46
N ALA A 232 -0.19 7.16 26.29
CA ALA A 232 -0.07 8.03 25.12
C ALA A 232 1.34 8.63 24.91
N ASP A 233 2.19 8.65 25.96
CA ASP A 233 3.56 9.17 25.88
C ASP A 233 4.51 8.24 25.12
N ILE A 234 4.13 6.97 24.90
CA ILE A 234 4.93 6.01 24.14
C ILE A 234 5.29 6.53 22.72
N ILE A 235 4.42 7.35 22.10
CA ILE A 235 4.71 7.93 20.77
C ILE A 235 5.92 8.89 20.87
N ALA A 236 5.95 9.77 21.87
CA ALA A 236 7.06 10.68 22.12
C ALA A 236 8.34 9.90 22.46
N ASP A 237 8.24 8.89 23.32
CA ASP A 237 9.37 8.03 23.72
C ASP A 237 10.00 7.31 22.53
N VAL A 238 9.19 6.86 21.54
CA VAL A 238 9.68 6.21 20.33
C VAL A 238 10.36 7.23 19.40
N PHE A 239 9.81 8.44 19.26
CA PHE A 239 10.44 9.49 18.46
C PHE A 239 11.78 9.92 19.04
N GLU A 240 11.86 10.17 20.36
CA GLU A 240 13.08 10.61 21.05
C GLU A 240 14.17 9.54 21.01
N SER A 241 13.81 8.31 21.36
CA SER A 241 14.79 7.21 21.40
C SER A 241 15.15 6.63 20.05
N ARG A 242 14.28 6.79 19.03
CA ARG A 242 14.38 6.11 17.74
C ARG A 242 14.48 4.58 17.84
N ASP A 243 14.06 4.02 18.97
CA ASP A 243 14.16 2.58 19.25
C ASP A 243 12.89 1.84 18.85
N ARG A 244 12.99 1.07 17.77
CA ARG A 244 11.92 0.21 17.25
C ARG A 244 11.36 -0.77 18.30
N ARG A 245 12.16 -1.20 19.26
CA ARG A 245 11.78 -2.16 20.30
C ARG A 245 10.76 -1.60 21.30
N LYS A 246 10.62 -0.27 21.38
CA LYS A 246 9.62 0.39 22.21
C LYS A 246 8.21 0.36 21.60
N VAL A 247 8.08 0.11 20.29
CA VAL A 247 6.78 -0.03 19.64
C VAL A 247 6.12 -1.33 20.11
N PRO A 248 4.91 -1.30 20.69
CA PRO A 248 4.28 -2.45 21.35
C PRO A 248 4.15 -3.66 20.42
N TYR A 249 3.53 -3.48 19.27
CA TYR A 249 3.38 -4.51 18.25
C TYR A 249 3.10 -3.90 16.87
N MET A 250 3.20 -4.73 15.85
CA MET A 250 2.87 -4.35 14.48
C MET A 250 1.48 -4.90 14.13
N ALA A 251 0.56 -4.02 13.72
CA ALA A 251 -0.79 -4.41 13.34
C ALA A 251 -0.79 -5.40 12.16
N PRO A 252 -1.77 -6.33 12.08
CA PRO A 252 -1.89 -7.31 11.01
C PRO A 252 -1.92 -6.69 9.60
N ALA A 253 -1.46 -7.43 8.60
CA ALA A 253 -1.33 -6.93 7.23
C ALA A 253 -2.69 -6.77 6.52
N GLU A 254 -3.63 -7.69 6.80
CA GLU A 254 -4.92 -7.79 6.14
C GLU A 254 -5.84 -6.57 6.33
N GLY A 255 -5.56 -5.73 7.33
CA GLY A 255 -6.30 -4.46 7.49
C GLY A 255 -5.78 -3.32 6.65
N LEU A 256 -4.57 -3.42 6.06
CA LEU A 256 -3.90 -2.30 5.42
C LEU A 256 -4.10 -2.26 3.90
N PHE A 257 -4.43 -1.05 3.41
CA PHE A 257 -4.58 -0.75 1.99
C PHE A 257 -3.76 0.49 1.61
N LEU A 258 -2.97 0.39 0.55
CA LEU A 258 -2.52 1.59 -0.18
C LEU A 258 -3.72 2.09 -0.99
N TYR A 259 -4.28 3.23 -0.61
CA TYR A 259 -5.57 3.70 -1.11
C TYR A 259 -5.45 4.73 -2.23
N LYS A 260 -4.43 5.60 -2.17
CA LYS A 260 -4.18 6.64 -3.17
C LYS A 260 -2.71 7.00 -3.25
N VAL A 261 -2.26 7.35 -4.45
CA VAL A 261 -0.95 7.97 -4.71
C VAL A 261 -1.18 9.27 -5.49
N GLU A 262 -0.56 10.35 -5.06
CA GLU A 262 -0.69 11.68 -5.66
C GLU A 262 0.60 12.08 -6.39
N TYR A 263 0.44 12.80 -7.51
CA TYR A 263 1.50 13.25 -8.42
C TYR A 263 1.40 14.73 -8.72
#